data_22a8c73ac3cd810aead95c90bdff21d7
#
_entry.id   22a8c73ac3cd810aead95c90bdff21d7
#
_cell.length_a   1.000
_cell.length_b   1.000
_cell.length_c   1.000
_cell.angle_alpha   90.00
_cell.angle_beta   90.00
_cell.angle_gamma   90.00
#
_symmetry.space_group_name_H-M   'P 1'
#
loop_
_entity.id
_entity.type
_entity.pdbx_description
1 polymer ?
#
loop_
_entity_poly.entity_id
_entity_poly.type
_entity_poly.pdbx_seq_one_letter_code
_entity_poly.pdbx_strand_id
1 'polypeptide(L)'
;MKILKFYPLFLMLFILIQFFNLCHANESDVSKKNKFLNQSKINSQQTSYLIDINRLKIPLRNDGVMFDISGYGTTPQYDESQVLFSGGFYLVGKNNEQYWANGVATASRVLDYLPGKVGSNPDDSLNIIYVVKSTDTPFGTSWQEYRNAVLLGAEFYDGDGDGIYNPIDKNNNGQWDANEDKPFILGDVTTYCVYNDSQVDTLRRYQGVPPFGIEIHQTAFAVGNPDSPLYNTVFFKYKLINRGLVNNLLDSVYFLFWSDPDLGDYTDDLIGSDSALNSVYCYNNGADAQYGQNPPAISQTMLQGPVVYIPGETFIDNNSNGIYDAGIDIPLDTAIVNLGGLLGVKKYPGAKNQSVKSLFYYLKSTPPILFDPITISDVWNYARGLDRSGNLIDPCTWAFGNVVNYPCNLVNPVYIYNGDPVTQVGWLNTIPADVRMFVSTGPFQLKLNEPVEMWFAIVAGRGQNHLNSISVLKENIFAAMNYYKSNFGSLPTKVEDEEIVLNDFRLYQNYPNPFNPETEIKFTIPDKQFVTLKVYDLLGREIRTLVNETLTEGEYSIKFNAENLTSGVYIYELRSGKNAQAKKMIYLK
;
A
#
# COMPACT_ATOMS: atom_id res chain seq x y z
N MET A 1 -9.89 57.20 54.06
CA MET A 1 -9.49 55.93 54.71
C MET A 1 -9.29 54.92 53.57
N LYS A 2 -8.00 54.57 53.26
CA LYS A 2 -7.59 53.76 52.15
C LYS A 2 -7.85 52.29 52.43
N ILE A 3 -8.51 51.57 51.54
CA ILE A 3 -8.48 50.13 51.50
C ILE A 3 -7.86 49.73 50.15
N LEU A 4 -6.68 49.14 50.24
CA LEU A 4 -5.86 48.68 49.11
C LEU A 4 -6.49 47.47 48.44
N LYS A 5 -6.56 47.53 47.10
CA LYS A 5 -6.80 46.38 46.22
C LYS A 5 -5.54 45.52 46.16
N PHE A 6 -5.56 44.34 46.76
CA PHE A 6 -4.54 43.30 46.58
C PHE A 6 -5.21 41.99 46.22
N TYR A 7 -5.64 41.80 44.98
CA TYR A 7 -6.12 40.49 44.48
C TYR A 7 -6.09 40.30 42.95
N PRO A 8 -4.98 40.55 42.23
CA PRO A 8 -4.76 39.74 41.04
C PRO A 8 -3.42 39.02 40.99
N LEU A 9 -2.42 39.39 41.84
CA LEU A 9 -1.08 38.81 41.72
C LEU A 9 -0.97 37.37 42.25
N PHE A 10 -1.80 37.01 43.24
CA PHE A 10 -1.81 35.66 43.83
C PHE A 10 -2.46 34.62 42.92
N LEU A 11 -3.47 35.00 42.14
CA LEU A 11 -4.14 34.09 41.21
C LEU A 11 -3.26 33.77 39.99
N MET A 12 -2.49 34.74 39.50
CA MET A 12 -1.56 34.56 38.40
C MET A 12 -0.36 33.69 38.78
N LEU A 13 0.12 33.80 40.04
CA LEU A 13 1.20 32.97 40.57
C LEU A 13 0.76 31.51 40.76
N PHE A 14 -0.51 31.27 41.15
CA PHE A 14 -1.04 29.91 41.30
C PHE A 14 -1.28 29.22 39.97
N ILE A 15 -1.68 29.94 38.92
CA ILE A 15 -1.84 29.43 37.56
C ILE A 15 -0.45 29.15 36.94
N LEU A 16 0.57 29.98 37.15
CA LEU A 16 1.94 29.73 36.70
C LEU A 16 2.57 28.52 37.42
N ILE A 17 2.31 28.31 38.72
CA ILE A 17 2.81 27.13 39.45
C ILE A 17 2.10 25.84 38.99
N GLN A 18 0.81 25.91 38.64
CA GLN A 18 0.11 24.75 38.04
C GLN A 18 0.60 24.45 36.64
N PHE A 19 0.92 25.45 35.79
CA PHE A 19 1.52 25.24 34.48
C PHE A 19 2.94 24.67 34.56
N PHE A 20 3.76 25.13 35.52
CA PHE A 20 5.11 24.58 35.74
C PHE A 20 5.05 23.13 36.25
N ASN A 21 4.10 22.78 37.11
CA ASN A 21 3.92 21.39 37.57
C ASN A 21 3.34 20.46 36.49
N LEU A 22 2.51 20.94 35.54
CA LEU A 22 2.09 20.17 34.38
C LEU A 22 3.23 19.94 33.35
N CYS A 23 4.07 20.94 33.15
CA CYS A 23 5.26 20.75 32.30
C CYS A 23 6.29 19.79 32.93
N HIS A 24 6.51 19.88 34.25
CA HIS A 24 7.44 18.98 34.96
C HIS A 24 6.90 17.55 35.10
N ALA A 25 5.57 17.36 35.19
CA ALA A 25 4.95 16.03 35.18
C ALA A 25 5.11 15.35 33.80
N ASN A 26 5.00 16.11 32.72
CA ASN A 26 5.24 15.59 31.37
C ASN A 26 6.72 15.25 31.09
N GLU A 27 7.66 16.05 31.60
CA GLU A 27 9.11 15.75 31.45
C GLU A 27 9.54 14.54 32.30
N SER A 28 8.96 14.34 33.48
CA SER A 28 9.30 13.19 34.33
C SER A 28 8.74 11.87 33.77
N ASP A 29 7.59 11.90 33.08
CA ASP A 29 7.02 10.71 32.42
C ASP A 29 7.73 10.38 31.10
N VAL A 30 8.15 11.37 30.34
CA VAL A 30 9.01 11.19 29.16
C VAL A 30 10.38 10.64 29.57
N SER A 31 10.97 11.12 30.69
CA SER A 31 12.26 10.62 31.17
C SER A 31 12.16 9.19 31.74
N LYS A 32 11.04 8.81 32.34
CA LYS A 32 10.78 7.43 32.80
C LYS A 32 10.52 6.48 31.62
N LYS A 33 9.75 6.90 30.60
CA LYS A 33 9.61 6.14 29.35
C LYS A 33 10.94 5.95 28.63
N ASN A 34 11.76 6.99 28.55
CA ASN A 34 13.12 6.87 27.98
C ASN A 34 14.06 5.97 28.82
N LYS A 35 13.82 5.79 30.13
CA LYS A 35 14.58 4.87 30.96
C LYS A 35 14.20 3.41 30.74
N PHE A 36 12.96 3.10 30.38
CA PHE A 36 12.55 1.76 29.95
C PHE A 36 13.06 1.42 28.54
N LEU A 37 13.11 2.41 27.64
CA LEU A 37 13.69 2.25 26.30
C LEU A 37 15.23 2.08 26.32
N ASN A 38 15.90 2.54 27.36
CA ASN A 38 17.37 2.41 27.50
C ASN A 38 17.84 1.14 28.19
N GLN A 39 16.96 0.23 28.63
CA GLN A 39 17.36 -1.03 29.26
C GLN A 39 17.56 -2.21 28.31
N SER A 40 17.22 -2.09 26.99
CA SER A 40 17.50 -3.12 26.00
C SER A 40 18.64 -2.74 25.06
N LYS A 41 19.81 -2.41 25.58
CA LYS A 41 21.06 -2.43 24.81
C LYS A 41 21.57 -3.88 24.69
N ILE A 42 20.79 -4.72 24.01
CA ILE A 42 21.27 -6.02 23.56
C ILE A 42 21.27 -5.98 22.03
N ASN A 43 22.47 -6.04 21.46
CA ASN A 43 22.79 -6.17 20.04
C ASN A 43 21.97 -5.31 19.07
N SER A 44 22.29 -4.03 18.96
CA SER A 44 21.63 -3.06 18.07
C SER A 44 21.78 -3.34 16.57
N GLN A 45 22.47 -4.38 16.15
CA GLN A 45 22.79 -4.64 14.74
C GLN A 45 21.77 -5.48 13.96
N GLN A 46 20.76 -6.08 14.61
CA GLN A 46 19.81 -6.98 13.94
C GLN A 46 18.33 -6.66 14.19
N THR A 47 18.02 -5.70 15.04
CA THR A 47 16.64 -5.24 15.30
C THR A 47 16.14 -4.21 14.28
N SER A 48 17.03 -3.67 13.48
CA SER A 48 16.75 -2.73 12.39
C SER A 48 17.63 -3.02 11.17
N TYR A 49 17.16 -2.66 10.00
CA TYR A 49 17.90 -2.75 8.75
C TYR A 49 17.56 -1.56 7.84
N LEU A 50 18.57 -1.00 7.18
CA LEU A 50 18.40 0.05 6.18
C LEU A 50 18.47 -0.57 4.78
N ILE A 51 17.36 -0.53 4.04
CA ILE A 51 17.38 -0.77 2.59
C ILE A 51 17.94 0.49 1.94
N ASP A 52 19.14 0.42 1.35
CA ASP A 52 19.88 1.56 0.79
C ASP A 52 20.51 1.28 -0.58
N ILE A 53 20.02 0.27 -1.29
CA ILE A 53 20.58 -0.18 -2.57
C ILE A 53 20.08 0.61 -3.78
N ASN A 54 19.09 1.47 -3.59
CA ASN A 54 18.50 2.32 -4.61
C ASN A 54 18.35 3.77 -4.09
N ARG A 55 17.68 4.64 -4.87
CA ARG A 55 17.50 6.05 -4.48
C ARG A 55 16.62 6.23 -3.24
N LEU A 56 15.76 5.25 -2.94
CA LEU A 56 14.83 5.30 -1.82
C LEU A 56 15.40 4.51 -0.64
N LYS A 57 15.96 5.20 0.35
CA LYS A 57 16.55 4.60 1.55
C LYS A 57 15.49 4.45 2.63
N ILE A 58 15.11 3.21 2.94
CA ILE A 58 14.04 2.90 3.90
C ILE A 58 14.59 2.10 5.08
N PRO A 59 14.63 2.67 6.30
CA PRO A 59 14.92 1.92 7.51
C PRO A 59 13.72 1.07 7.92
N LEU A 60 13.99 -0.16 8.34
CA LEU A 60 13.00 -1.14 8.81
C LEU A 60 13.31 -1.56 10.24
N ARG A 61 12.28 -1.97 10.99
CA ARG A 61 12.39 -2.55 12.32
C ARG A 61 11.68 -3.90 12.43
N ASN A 62 12.12 -4.71 13.40
CA ASN A 62 11.57 -6.05 13.65
C ASN A 62 10.24 -6.05 14.42
N ASP A 63 9.68 -4.90 14.76
CA ASP A 63 8.36 -4.72 15.40
C ASP A 63 7.31 -4.14 14.44
N GLY A 64 7.61 -4.10 13.14
CA GLY A 64 6.71 -3.63 12.08
C GLY A 64 6.73 -2.13 11.82
N VAL A 65 7.41 -1.34 12.64
CA VAL A 65 7.68 0.08 12.33
C VAL A 65 8.60 0.11 11.11
N MET A 66 8.16 0.77 10.04
CA MET A 66 9.01 0.91 8.85
C MET A 66 10.08 1.97 9.08
N PHE A 67 9.70 3.09 9.67
CA PHE A 67 10.62 4.18 10.01
C PHE A 67 9.95 5.16 10.97
N ASP A 68 10.76 5.84 11.78
CA ASP A 68 10.31 6.93 12.64
C ASP A 68 11.51 7.76 13.09
N ILE A 69 11.44 9.06 12.81
CA ILE A 69 12.49 10.03 13.18
C ILE A 69 12.63 10.15 14.70
N SER A 70 11.53 10.07 15.45
CA SER A 70 11.50 10.43 16.87
C SER A 70 12.26 9.48 17.79
N GLY A 71 12.74 8.34 17.29
CA GLY A 71 13.37 7.34 18.14
C GLY A 71 14.65 6.68 17.63
N TYR A 72 15.01 6.75 16.35
CA TYR A 72 15.96 5.80 15.76
C TYR A 72 17.03 6.39 14.83
N GLY A 73 17.10 7.70 14.68
CA GLY A 73 18.26 8.39 14.12
C GLY A 73 18.48 8.27 12.61
N THR A 74 17.66 7.52 11.88
CA THR A 74 17.76 7.43 10.42
C THR A 74 16.39 7.73 9.80
N THR A 75 16.33 8.83 9.05
CA THR A 75 15.12 9.19 8.29
C THR A 75 15.08 8.45 6.97
N PRO A 76 13.89 8.08 6.47
CA PRO A 76 13.75 7.70 5.07
C PRO A 76 14.18 8.83 4.16
N GLN A 77 15.01 8.49 3.17
CA GLN A 77 15.60 9.46 2.26
C GLN A 77 15.31 9.08 0.80
N TYR A 78 15.20 10.10 -0.02
CA TYR A 78 15.28 9.99 -1.46
C TYR A 78 16.29 11.01 -1.97
N ASP A 79 17.31 10.55 -2.71
CA ASP A 79 18.45 11.40 -3.12
C ASP A 79 19.09 12.17 -1.96
N GLU A 80 19.37 11.50 -0.85
CA GLU A 80 20.04 12.05 0.36
C GLU A 80 19.22 13.09 1.17
N SER A 81 17.98 13.41 0.77
CA SER A 81 17.09 14.30 1.53
C SER A 81 15.90 13.53 2.10
N GLN A 82 15.32 14.03 3.19
CA GLN A 82 14.16 13.44 3.84
C GLN A 82 12.96 13.42 2.90
N VAL A 83 12.22 12.30 2.90
CA VAL A 83 11.03 12.11 2.07
C VAL A 83 9.83 11.63 2.87
N LEU A 84 10.07 11.00 4.02
CA LEU A 84 9.05 10.50 4.93
C LEU A 84 9.49 10.73 6.38
N PHE A 85 8.55 10.98 7.28
CA PHE A 85 8.78 11.10 8.71
C PHE A 85 8.60 9.77 9.43
N SER A 86 7.47 9.10 9.18
CA SER A 86 7.18 7.79 9.74
C SER A 86 6.27 6.96 8.83
N GLY A 87 6.25 5.65 9.04
CA GLY A 87 5.41 4.74 8.27
C GLY A 87 5.19 3.40 8.94
N GLY A 88 4.11 2.75 8.52
CA GLY A 88 3.67 1.48 9.04
C GLY A 88 2.28 1.13 8.52
N PHE A 89 1.42 0.65 9.40
CA PHE A 89 0.05 0.29 9.05
C PHE A 89 -0.90 0.46 10.24
N TYR A 90 -2.20 0.48 9.92
CA TYR A 90 -3.27 0.21 10.87
C TYR A 90 -4.01 -1.07 10.46
N LEU A 91 -4.49 -1.80 11.47
CA LEU A 91 -5.54 -2.80 11.36
C LEU A 91 -6.75 -2.31 12.13
N VAL A 92 -7.93 -2.49 11.56
CA VAL A 92 -9.20 -2.21 12.22
C VAL A 92 -10.23 -3.23 11.76
N GLY A 93 -11.09 -3.68 12.66
CA GLY A 93 -12.08 -4.69 12.34
C GLY A 93 -13.13 -4.87 13.42
N LYS A 94 -13.84 -5.99 13.36
CA LYS A 94 -14.83 -6.39 14.35
C LYS A 94 -14.47 -7.72 15.00
N ASN A 95 -14.77 -7.82 16.28
CA ASN A 95 -14.79 -9.05 17.04
C ASN A 95 -16.15 -9.14 17.75
N ASN A 96 -17.02 -10.06 17.34
CA ASN A 96 -18.39 -10.19 17.85
C ASN A 96 -19.13 -8.83 17.89
N GLU A 97 -19.17 -8.12 16.78
CA GLU A 97 -19.75 -6.79 16.58
C GLU A 97 -19.06 -5.63 17.32
N GLN A 98 -18.04 -5.87 18.16
CA GLN A 98 -17.24 -4.83 18.78
C GLN A 98 -16.08 -4.40 17.86
N TYR A 99 -15.94 -3.11 17.67
CA TYR A 99 -14.81 -2.55 16.92
C TYR A 99 -13.52 -2.64 17.71
N TRP A 100 -12.43 -2.94 17.00
CA TRP A 100 -11.08 -2.91 17.52
C TRP A 100 -10.15 -2.27 16.49
N ALA A 101 -9.03 -1.71 16.96
CA ALA A 101 -7.96 -1.23 16.11
C ALA A 101 -6.61 -1.44 16.79
N ASN A 102 -5.59 -1.70 15.99
CA ASN A 102 -4.19 -1.69 16.39
C ASN A 102 -3.31 -1.20 15.23
N GLY A 103 -2.03 -1.01 15.44
CA GLY A 103 -1.14 -0.61 14.37
C GLY A 103 0.26 -0.22 14.81
N VAL A 104 1.09 0.10 13.84
CA VAL A 104 2.46 0.61 13.97
C VAL A 104 2.62 1.92 13.19
N ALA A 105 1.62 2.80 13.30
CA ALA A 105 1.57 4.00 12.50
C ALA A 105 2.62 5.05 12.90
N THR A 106 2.86 5.26 14.20
CA THR A 106 3.91 6.17 14.69
C THR A 106 4.62 5.56 15.89
N ALA A 107 5.95 5.44 15.86
CA ALA A 107 6.73 4.82 16.92
C ALA A 107 6.62 5.53 18.27
N SER A 108 6.45 6.86 18.29
CA SER A 108 6.28 7.60 19.54
C SER A 108 4.98 7.28 20.30
N ARG A 109 4.02 6.61 19.65
CA ARG A 109 2.69 6.31 20.21
C ARG A 109 2.27 4.86 20.08
N VAL A 110 3.04 4.03 19.40
CA VAL A 110 2.62 2.67 19.07
C VAL A 110 3.55 1.66 19.67
N LEU A 111 2.99 0.86 20.55
CA LEU A 111 3.64 -0.33 21.10
C LEU A 111 2.70 -1.53 20.99
N ASP A 112 1.83 -1.56 19.95
CA ASP A 112 0.84 -2.63 19.83
C ASP A 112 1.49 -3.95 19.41
N TYR A 113 2.64 -3.89 18.75
CA TYR A 113 3.35 -5.05 18.23
C TYR A 113 4.69 -5.27 18.94
N LEU A 114 5.02 -6.55 19.11
CA LEU A 114 6.26 -7.04 19.68
C LEU A 114 6.98 -7.96 18.67
N PRO A 115 8.32 -8.01 18.65
CA PRO A 115 9.07 -8.90 17.80
C PRO A 115 8.75 -10.38 18.07
N GLY A 116 8.75 -11.20 17.01
CA GLY A 116 8.60 -12.64 17.07
C GLY A 116 7.17 -13.15 16.91
N LYS A 117 7.03 -14.48 17.02
CA LYS A 117 5.74 -15.18 16.92
C LYS A 117 4.89 -14.96 18.17
N VAL A 118 3.59 -15.15 18.03
CA VAL A 118 2.66 -15.16 19.19
C VAL A 118 3.13 -16.18 20.22
N GLY A 119 3.30 -15.71 21.46
CA GLY A 119 3.75 -16.54 22.59
C GLY A 119 5.27 -16.73 22.72
N SER A 120 6.08 -16.18 21.80
CA SER A 120 7.54 -16.17 21.95
C SER A 120 8.00 -15.05 22.90
N ASN A 121 9.22 -15.17 23.43
CA ASN A 121 9.87 -14.07 24.14
C ASN A 121 10.28 -12.99 23.13
N PRO A 122 9.83 -11.72 23.24
CA PRO A 122 10.22 -10.66 22.32
C PRO A 122 11.73 -10.40 22.25
N ASP A 123 12.44 -10.67 23.34
CA ASP A 123 13.90 -10.48 23.47
C ASP A 123 14.71 -11.71 22.96
N ASP A 124 14.04 -12.69 22.34
CA ASP A 124 14.73 -13.83 21.74
C ASP A 124 15.66 -13.37 20.62
N SER A 125 16.88 -13.89 20.62
CA SER A 125 17.91 -13.58 19.62
C SER A 125 17.52 -13.98 18.18
N LEU A 126 16.49 -14.81 18.00
CA LEU A 126 15.94 -15.17 16.69
C LEU A 126 14.97 -14.12 16.15
N ASN A 127 14.46 -13.22 16.98
CA ASN A 127 13.50 -12.19 16.58
C ASN A 127 14.22 -10.97 15.96
N ILE A 128 14.89 -11.19 14.84
CA ILE A 128 15.69 -10.20 14.11
C ILE A 128 15.14 -9.96 12.71
N ILE A 129 15.68 -9.00 11.98
CA ILE A 129 15.50 -8.87 10.54
C ILE A 129 16.53 -9.75 9.83
N TYR A 130 16.07 -10.78 9.15
CA TYR A 130 16.88 -11.60 8.27
C TYR A 130 17.05 -10.93 6.92
N VAL A 131 18.28 -10.93 6.39
CA VAL A 131 18.62 -10.27 5.14
C VAL A 131 19.32 -11.25 4.22
N VAL A 132 18.85 -11.37 2.98
CA VAL A 132 19.49 -12.10 1.91
C VAL A 132 19.62 -11.23 0.67
N LYS A 133 20.72 -11.39 -0.05
CA LYS A 133 21.02 -10.58 -1.25
C LYS A 133 21.22 -11.47 -2.46
N SER A 134 20.92 -10.94 -3.65
CA SER A 134 21.19 -11.61 -4.92
C SER A 134 22.67 -11.94 -5.13
N THR A 135 23.55 -11.16 -4.48
CA THR A 135 25.01 -11.30 -4.54
C THR A 135 25.61 -12.18 -3.45
N ASP A 136 24.80 -12.72 -2.55
CA ASP A 136 25.29 -13.64 -1.50
C ASP A 136 25.86 -14.92 -2.13
N THR A 137 26.97 -15.39 -1.58
CA THR A 137 27.54 -16.67 -2.01
C THR A 137 26.55 -17.80 -1.72
N PRO A 138 26.17 -18.61 -2.71
CA PRO A 138 25.31 -19.77 -2.51
C PRO A 138 25.83 -20.65 -1.36
N PHE A 139 24.92 -21.15 -0.52
CA PHE A 139 25.19 -21.97 0.66
C PHE A 139 26.07 -21.32 1.73
N GLY A 140 26.43 -20.04 1.57
CA GLY A 140 27.22 -19.24 2.51
C GLY A 140 26.47 -18.89 3.80
N THR A 141 27.09 -18.04 4.63
CA THR A 141 26.59 -17.71 5.97
C THR A 141 25.14 -17.19 5.96
N SER A 142 24.78 -16.28 5.06
CA SER A 142 23.43 -15.71 4.99
C SER A 142 22.37 -16.78 4.69
N TRP A 143 22.66 -17.74 3.81
CA TRP A 143 21.77 -18.85 3.50
C TRP A 143 21.64 -19.81 4.69
N GLN A 144 22.72 -20.07 5.42
CA GLN A 144 22.68 -20.93 6.63
C GLN A 144 21.90 -20.24 7.76
N GLU A 145 22.08 -18.95 7.98
CA GLU A 145 21.33 -18.16 8.97
C GLU A 145 19.83 -18.05 8.62
N TYR A 146 19.49 -18.08 7.32
CA TYR A 146 18.11 -18.06 6.85
C TYR A 146 17.28 -19.29 7.31
N ARG A 147 17.92 -20.37 7.79
CA ARG A 147 17.24 -21.49 8.48
C ARG A 147 16.38 -20.99 9.64
N ASN A 148 16.88 -20.01 10.38
CA ASN A 148 16.15 -19.41 11.49
C ASN A 148 14.93 -18.61 11.00
N ALA A 149 15.04 -17.91 9.87
CA ALA A 149 13.90 -17.26 9.24
C ALA A 149 12.82 -18.27 8.84
N VAL A 150 13.21 -19.41 8.26
CA VAL A 150 12.28 -20.49 7.89
C VAL A 150 11.61 -21.11 9.12
N LEU A 151 12.32 -21.29 10.24
CA LEU A 151 11.71 -21.72 11.52
C LEU A 151 10.65 -20.71 12.01
N LEU A 152 10.84 -19.44 11.73
CA LEU A 152 9.85 -18.40 12.01
C LEU A 152 8.71 -18.35 10.97
N GLY A 153 8.83 -19.04 9.83
CA GLY A 153 7.80 -19.16 8.79
C GLY A 153 8.08 -18.38 7.50
N ALA A 154 9.36 -18.02 7.26
CA ALA A 154 9.80 -17.49 5.97
C ALA A 154 9.62 -18.54 4.86
N GLU A 155 9.32 -18.04 3.66
CA GLU A 155 9.23 -18.85 2.45
C GLU A 155 10.65 -19.20 1.95
N PHE A 156 10.78 -20.32 1.24
CA PHE A 156 12.01 -20.75 0.60
C PHE A 156 11.69 -21.58 -0.65
N TYR A 157 12.64 -21.69 -1.55
CA TYR A 157 12.56 -22.62 -2.67
C TYR A 157 13.05 -23.99 -2.19
N ASP A 158 12.15 -24.97 -2.24
CA ASP A 158 12.37 -26.37 -1.89
C ASP A 158 12.75 -27.12 -3.18
N GLY A 159 14.06 -27.23 -3.42
CA GLY A 159 14.57 -27.78 -4.67
C GLY A 159 14.52 -29.30 -4.74
N ASP A 160 14.54 -30.00 -3.58
CA ASP A 160 14.46 -31.46 -3.54
C ASP A 160 13.08 -32.00 -3.17
N GLY A 161 12.15 -31.11 -2.79
CA GLY A 161 10.75 -31.45 -2.54
C GLY A 161 10.50 -32.15 -1.21
N ASP A 162 11.43 -32.03 -0.24
CA ASP A 162 11.33 -32.71 1.06
C ASP A 162 10.59 -31.87 2.13
N GLY A 163 10.29 -30.60 1.84
CA GLY A 163 9.62 -29.66 2.74
C GLY A 163 10.50 -29.08 3.85
N ILE A 164 11.81 -29.33 3.83
CA ILE A 164 12.76 -28.91 4.85
C ILE A 164 13.84 -28.03 4.22
N TYR A 165 13.96 -26.79 4.68
CA TYR A 165 15.02 -25.91 4.18
C TYR A 165 16.40 -26.38 4.63
N ASN A 166 17.19 -26.88 3.70
CA ASN A 166 18.54 -27.38 3.92
C ASN A 166 19.48 -27.00 2.76
N PRO A 167 19.99 -25.74 2.72
CA PRO A 167 20.80 -25.26 1.62
C PRO A 167 22.19 -25.92 1.65
N ILE A 168 22.36 -26.96 0.85
CA ILE A 168 23.59 -27.75 0.70
C ILE A 168 23.92 -27.83 -0.80
N ASP A 169 25.19 -27.59 -1.13
CA ASP A 169 25.74 -27.85 -2.45
C ASP A 169 25.88 -29.37 -2.67
N LYS A 170 24.92 -29.99 -3.33
CA LYS A 170 24.83 -31.45 -3.50
C LYS A 170 25.89 -32.03 -4.43
N ASN A 171 26.37 -31.27 -5.38
CA ASN A 171 27.35 -31.70 -6.37
C ASN A 171 28.74 -31.08 -6.17
N ASN A 172 28.91 -30.21 -5.16
CA ASN A 172 30.14 -29.49 -4.80
C ASN A 172 30.68 -28.60 -5.95
N ASN A 173 29.78 -27.97 -6.74
CA ASN A 173 30.18 -27.08 -7.82
C ASN A 173 30.28 -25.60 -7.38
N GLY A 174 29.88 -25.27 -6.17
CA GLY A 174 29.87 -23.91 -5.62
C GLY A 174 28.78 -22.99 -6.18
N GLN A 175 27.85 -23.56 -6.96
CA GLN A 175 26.72 -22.87 -7.59
C GLN A 175 25.40 -23.47 -7.15
N TRP A 176 24.35 -22.66 -7.12
CA TRP A 176 23.03 -23.19 -6.83
C TRP A 176 22.43 -23.88 -8.06
N ASP A 177 21.89 -25.06 -7.88
CA ASP A 177 21.17 -25.86 -8.87
C ASP A 177 19.68 -26.01 -8.48
N ALA A 178 18.81 -26.22 -9.48
CA ALA A 178 17.35 -26.24 -9.27
C ALA A 178 16.84 -27.42 -8.39
N ASN A 179 17.66 -28.40 -8.09
CA ASN A 179 17.36 -29.50 -7.15
C ASN A 179 17.91 -29.25 -5.73
N GLU A 180 18.28 -28.02 -5.42
CA GLU A 180 18.85 -27.57 -4.14
C GLU A 180 18.01 -26.43 -3.56
N ASP A 181 18.01 -26.31 -2.23
CA ASP A 181 17.22 -25.29 -1.56
C ASP A 181 17.86 -23.91 -1.64
N LYS A 182 16.99 -22.91 -1.70
CA LYS A 182 17.39 -21.52 -1.80
C LYS A 182 16.51 -20.63 -0.92
N PRO A 183 17.07 -19.60 -0.25
CA PRO A 183 16.25 -18.59 0.41
C PRO A 183 15.26 -17.92 -0.57
N PHE A 184 14.15 -17.45 -0.05
CA PHE A 184 13.25 -16.59 -0.83
C PHE A 184 13.91 -15.24 -1.07
N ILE A 185 14.36 -15.01 -2.29
CA ILE A 185 15.07 -13.79 -2.72
C ILE A 185 14.26 -13.15 -3.85
N LEU A 186 13.85 -11.91 -3.63
CA LEU A 186 13.26 -11.02 -4.63
C LEU A 186 14.12 -9.76 -4.76
N GLY A 187 14.33 -9.28 -5.98
CA GLY A 187 15.21 -8.15 -6.23
C GLY A 187 16.67 -8.42 -5.83
N ASP A 188 17.40 -7.38 -5.43
CA ASP A 188 18.82 -7.44 -5.07
C ASP A 188 19.05 -7.52 -3.56
N VAL A 189 18.10 -7.09 -2.76
CA VAL A 189 18.04 -7.30 -1.31
C VAL A 189 16.63 -7.70 -0.91
N THR A 190 16.51 -8.73 -0.08
CA THR A 190 15.24 -9.18 0.52
C THR A 190 15.42 -9.28 2.03
N THR A 191 14.47 -8.73 2.77
CA THR A 191 14.42 -8.78 4.22
C THR A 191 13.19 -9.55 4.68
N TYR A 192 13.28 -10.19 5.86
CA TYR A 192 12.17 -10.89 6.48
C TYR A 192 12.20 -10.72 7.99
N CYS A 193 11.04 -10.46 8.60
CA CYS A 193 10.85 -10.48 10.04
C CYS A 193 9.42 -10.90 10.40
N VAL A 194 9.25 -11.28 11.67
CA VAL A 194 7.94 -11.64 12.26
C VAL A 194 7.72 -10.80 13.50
N TYR A 195 6.50 -10.32 13.69
CA TYR A 195 6.05 -9.62 14.88
C TYR A 195 4.57 -9.91 15.13
N ASN A 196 4.08 -9.60 16.33
CA ASN A 196 2.74 -9.96 16.75
C ASN A 196 2.12 -8.89 17.67
N ASP A 197 0.80 -8.87 17.79
CA ASP A 197 0.05 -7.86 18.53
C ASP A 197 -0.07 -8.13 20.04
N SER A 198 0.88 -8.86 20.64
CA SER A 198 0.79 -9.30 22.05
C SER A 198 1.22 -8.26 23.08
N GLN A 199 1.31 -6.98 22.71
CA GLN A 199 1.66 -5.93 23.67
C GLN A 199 0.57 -5.78 24.76
N VAL A 200 1.00 -5.51 25.99
CA VAL A 200 0.09 -5.33 27.14
C VAL A 200 -0.80 -4.10 26.96
N ASP A 201 -2.05 -4.16 27.44
CA ASP A 201 -3.08 -3.13 27.24
C ASP A 201 -2.63 -1.71 27.62
N THR A 202 -1.92 -1.57 28.73
CA THR A 202 -1.46 -0.27 29.26
C THR A 202 -0.45 0.45 28.35
N LEU A 203 0.19 -0.27 27.40
CA LEU A 203 1.15 0.27 26.45
C LEU A 203 0.58 0.38 25.04
N ARG A 204 -0.66 -0.10 24.84
CA ARG A 204 -1.29 -0.08 23.51
C ARG A 204 -1.82 1.31 23.17
N ARG A 205 -1.89 1.60 21.88
CA ARG A 205 -2.44 2.85 21.35
C ARG A 205 -3.90 3.05 21.75
N TYR A 206 -4.70 1.98 21.64
CA TYR A 206 -6.11 1.98 22.02
C TYR A 206 -6.30 1.03 23.20
N GLN A 207 -6.46 1.62 24.40
CA GLN A 207 -6.68 0.86 25.62
C GLN A 207 -8.02 0.12 25.59
N GLY A 208 -8.08 -1.06 26.22
CA GLY A 208 -9.26 -1.92 26.20
C GLY A 208 -9.35 -2.81 24.95
N VAL A 209 -8.39 -2.75 24.04
CA VAL A 209 -8.27 -3.70 22.93
C VAL A 209 -7.32 -4.82 23.35
N PRO A 210 -7.80 -6.06 23.53
CA PRO A 210 -6.94 -7.16 23.91
C PRO A 210 -5.99 -7.54 22.77
N PRO A 211 -4.84 -8.20 23.05
CA PRO A 211 -4.06 -8.84 22.01
C PRO A 211 -4.85 -9.99 21.39
N PHE A 212 -5.14 -9.91 20.10
CA PHE A 212 -5.92 -10.95 19.40
C PHE A 212 -5.07 -12.16 19.00
N GLY A 213 -3.75 -12.04 19.04
CA GLY A 213 -2.83 -13.04 18.50
C GLY A 213 -2.70 -12.90 16.98
N ILE A 214 -2.71 -11.66 16.48
CA ILE A 214 -2.41 -11.37 15.09
C ILE A 214 -0.90 -11.40 14.91
N GLU A 215 -0.41 -12.42 14.21
CA GLU A 215 0.99 -12.57 13.82
C GLU A 215 1.18 -12.06 12.41
N ILE A 216 2.20 -11.24 12.19
CA ILE A 216 2.50 -10.64 10.90
C ILE A 216 3.91 -11.04 10.47
N HIS A 217 4.01 -11.62 9.27
CA HIS A 217 5.24 -11.89 8.57
C HIS A 217 5.44 -10.80 7.52
N GLN A 218 6.50 -10.03 7.64
CA GLN A 218 6.82 -8.95 6.73
C GLN A 218 8.02 -9.32 5.89
N THR A 219 7.87 -9.22 4.57
CA THR A 219 8.98 -9.26 3.62
C THR A 219 9.08 -7.89 2.96
N ALA A 220 10.29 -7.33 2.87
CA ALA A 220 10.53 -6.16 2.04
C ALA A 220 11.71 -6.42 1.11
N PHE A 221 11.65 -5.87 -0.11
CA PHE A 221 12.74 -6.01 -1.06
C PHE A 221 12.88 -4.78 -1.96
N ALA A 222 14.06 -4.65 -2.58
CA ALA A 222 14.35 -3.58 -3.52
C ALA A 222 15.27 -4.06 -4.66
N VAL A 223 15.25 -3.31 -5.77
CA VAL A 223 16.10 -3.51 -6.94
C VAL A 223 17.15 -2.39 -6.99
N GLY A 224 18.42 -2.77 -7.12
CA GLY A 224 19.58 -1.88 -7.10
C GLY A 224 20.09 -1.47 -8.49
N ASN A 225 19.41 -1.83 -9.58
CA ASN A 225 19.82 -1.46 -10.93
C ASN A 225 19.42 0.00 -11.25
N PRO A 226 20.37 0.95 -11.42
CA PRO A 226 20.08 2.36 -11.72
C PRO A 226 19.34 2.59 -13.04
N ASP A 227 19.45 1.67 -14.00
CA ASP A 227 18.79 1.76 -15.31
C ASP A 227 17.35 1.24 -15.28
N SER A 228 16.93 0.65 -14.17
CA SER A 228 15.58 0.17 -13.98
C SER A 228 14.67 1.26 -13.38
N PRO A 229 13.42 1.43 -13.84
CA PRO A 229 12.45 2.31 -13.17
C PRO A 229 12.14 1.85 -11.73
N LEU A 230 12.42 0.57 -11.39
CA LEU A 230 12.30 0.03 -10.03
C LEU A 230 13.37 0.56 -9.07
N TYR A 231 14.40 1.27 -9.56
CA TYR A 231 15.42 1.93 -8.73
C TYR A 231 14.86 3.05 -7.83
N ASN A 232 13.54 3.29 -7.93
CA ASN A 232 12.80 4.26 -7.13
C ASN A 232 11.72 3.59 -6.27
N THR A 233 11.83 2.26 -6.02
CA THR A 233 10.74 1.48 -5.41
C THR A 233 11.27 0.56 -4.32
N VAL A 234 10.53 0.48 -3.20
CA VAL A 234 10.66 -0.56 -2.18
C VAL A 234 9.33 -1.29 -2.07
N PHE A 235 9.37 -2.61 -2.17
CA PHE A 235 8.21 -3.50 -2.13
C PHE A 235 8.02 -4.08 -0.74
N PHE A 236 6.74 -4.29 -0.34
CA PHE A 236 6.36 -4.86 0.95
C PHE A 236 5.32 -5.96 0.76
N LYS A 237 5.56 -7.13 1.34
CA LYS A 237 4.57 -8.19 1.51
C LYS A 237 4.21 -8.29 2.98
N TYR A 238 2.92 -8.28 3.26
CA TYR A 238 2.37 -8.57 4.58
C TYR A 238 1.56 -9.87 4.51
N LYS A 239 1.88 -10.81 5.42
CA LYS A 239 1.14 -12.04 5.62
C LYS A 239 0.64 -12.06 7.06
N LEU A 240 -0.66 -11.92 7.22
CA LEU A 240 -1.36 -11.83 8.50
C LEU A 240 -1.93 -13.19 8.86
N ILE A 241 -1.73 -13.62 10.11
CA ILE A 241 -2.25 -14.90 10.62
C ILE A 241 -2.90 -14.66 11.98
N ASN A 242 -4.18 -15.01 12.11
CA ASN A 242 -4.86 -15.05 13.42
C ASN A 242 -4.47 -16.33 14.16
N ARG A 243 -3.81 -16.22 15.32
CA ARG A 243 -3.44 -17.34 16.19
C ARG A 243 -4.47 -17.67 17.26
N GLY A 244 -5.60 -16.94 17.27
CA GLY A 244 -6.79 -17.28 18.07
C GLY A 244 -6.63 -17.06 19.58
N LEU A 245 -5.89 -16.04 20.03
CA LEU A 245 -5.80 -15.76 21.47
C LEU A 245 -7.14 -15.32 22.07
N VAL A 246 -8.00 -14.66 21.28
CA VAL A 246 -9.31 -14.17 21.73
C VAL A 246 -10.44 -14.82 20.95
N ASN A 247 -10.35 -14.91 19.62
CA ASN A 247 -11.39 -15.49 18.78
C ASN A 247 -10.78 -16.15 17.53
N ASN A 248 -11.43 -17.22 17.05
CA ASN A 248 -11.05 -17.92 15.83
C ASN A 248 -11.38 -17.16 14.54
N LEU A 249 -12.23 -16.14 14.62
CA LEU A 249 -12.63 -15.29 13.51
C LEU A 249 -12.63 -13.83 13.92
N LEU A 250 -11.86 -13.02 13.21
CA LEU A 250 -11.98 -11.57 13.21
C LEU A 250 -12.60 -11.14 11.88
N ASP A 251 -13.71 -10.43 11.95
CA ASP A 251 -14.50 -10.08 10.77
C ASP A 251 -14.35 -8.61 10.38
N SER A 252 -14.73 -8.32 9.14
CA SER A 252 -14.75 -6.95 8.60
C SER A 252 -13.42 -6.22 8.80
N VAL A 253 -12.29 -6.94 8.63
CA VAL A 253 -10.96 -6.40 8.84
C VAL A 253 -10.57 -5.52 7.66
N TYR A 254 -9.96 -4.35 7.96
CA TYR A 254 -9.31 -3.46 7.00
C TYR A 254 -7.84 -3.33 7.36
N PHE A 255 -7.00 -3.27 6.34
CA PHE A 255 -5.58 -2.95 6.44
C PHE A 255 -5.34 -1.60 5.76
N LEU A 256 -4.70 -0.68 6.50
CA LEU A 256 -4.34 0.64 6.02
C LEU A 256 -2.82 0.72 5.94
N PHE A 257 -2.26 0.72 4.74
CA PHE A 257 -0.83 0.99 4.53
C PHE A 257 -0.61 2.48 4.65
N TRP A 258 0.10 2.92 5.70
CA TRP A 258 0.12 4.29 6.18
C TRP A 258 1.50 4.91 6.17
N SER A 259 1.60 6.21 5.88
CA SER A 259 2.79 7.02 6.10
C SER A 259 2.48 8.47 6.45
N ASP A 260 3.48 9.09 7.04
CA ASP A 260 3.61 10.51 7.34
C ASP A 260 4.70 11.06 6.40
N PRO A 261 4.36 11.57 5.21
CA PRO A 261 5.33 12.16 4.32
C PRO A 261 5.82 13.50 4.86
N ASP A 262 7.12 13.75 4.66
CA ASP A 262 7.79 15.03 4.87
C ASP A 262 8.72 15.20 3.66
N LEU A 263 8.20 15.76 2.55
CA LEU A 263 8.98 15.96 1.34
C LEU A 263 9.88 17.19 1.46
N GLY A 264 10.96 17.06 2.24
CA GLY A 264 11.79 18.19 2.60
C GLY A 264 11.12 19.08 3.65
N ASP A 265 10.40 20.10 3.24
CA ASP A 265 9.57 20.93 4.12
C ASP A 265 8.11 20.45 4.10
N TYR A 266 7.66 19.85 5.22
CA TYR A 266 6.30 19.32 5.36
C TYR A 266 5.18 20.36 5.26
N THR A 267 5.51 21.66 5.28
CA THR A 267 4.49 22.73 5.28
C THR A 267 3.98 23.07 3.88
N ASP A 268 4.66 22.62 2.83
CA ASP A 268 4.28 22.85 1.43
C ASP A 268 3.77 21.59 0.72
N ASP A 269 3.53 20.51 1.47
CA ASP A 269 3.06 19.23 0.98
C ASP A 269 1.59 19.23 0.57
N LEU A 270 1.30 18.62 -0.58
CA LEU A 270 -0.04 18.39 -1.15
C LEU A 270 -0.27 16.89 -1.35
N ILE A 271 -1.53 16.47 -1.25
CA ILE A 271 -1.95 15.08 -1.51
C ILE A 271 -2.66 14.98 -2.85
N GLY A 272 -2.41 13.88 -3.56
CA GLY A 272 -3.20 13.40 -4.68
C GLY A 272 -3.47 11.92 -4.57
N SER A 273 -4.44 11.42 -5.32
CA SER A 273 -4.64 9.97 -5.46
C SER A 273 -4.94 9.58 -6.90
N ASP A 274 -4.70 8.32 -7.22
CA ASP A 274 -4.98 7.74 -8.52
C ASP A 274 -5.57 6.33 -8.31
N SER A 275 -6.88 6.22 -8.48
CA SER A 275 -7.59 4.96 -8.26
C SER A 275 -7.28 3.90 -9.32
N ALA A 276 -6.84 4.28 -10.52
CA ALA A 276 -6.42 3.34 -11.56
C ALA A 276 -5.06 2.70 -11.23
N LEU A 277 -4.23 3.43 -10.48
CA LEU A 277 -2.93 2.97 -10.00
C LEU A 277 -2.98 2.44 -8.55
N ASN A 278 -4.15 2.42 -7.90
CA ASN A 278 -4.32 2.03 -6.49
C ASN A 278 -3.38 2.80 -5.55
N SER A 279 -3.20 4.10 -5.79
CA SER A 279 -2.15 4.90 -5.16
C SER A 279 -2.68 6.18 -4.54
N VAL A 280 -2.16 6.51 -3.37
CA VAL A 280 -2.17 7.85 -2.79
C VAL A 280 -0.74 8.37 -2.80
N TYR A 281 -0.55 9.66 -3.08
CA TYR A 281 0.78 10.24 -3.21
C TYR A 281 0.85 11.66 -2.62
N CYS A 282 2.05 12.02 -2.18
CA CYS A 282 2.39 13.36 -1.72
C CYS A 282 3.32 14.01 -2.75
N TYR A 283 3.17 15.33 -2.94
CA TYR A 283 3.98 16.18 -3.81
C TYR A 283 4.00 17.61 -3.30
N ASN A 284 5.05 18.40 -3.62
CA ASN A 284 5.18 19.78 -3.13
C ASN A 284 4.35 20.79 -3.93
N ASN A 285 3.97 21.87 -3.27
CA ASN A 285 3.34 23.05 -3.89
C ASN A 285 4.40 24.01 -4.48
N GLY A 286 5.15 23.55 -5.48
CA GLY A 286 6.21 24.33 -6.11
C GLY A 286 7.61 23.82 -5.79
N ALA A 287 8.54 24.77 -5.55
CA ALA A 287 9.89 24.46 -5.12
C ALA A 287 9.92 24.20 -3.62
N ASP A 288 10.76 23.25 -3.20
CA ASP A 288 10.95 22.85 -1.80
C ASP A 288 12.27 23.40 -1.23
N ALA A 289 12.33 23.61 0.09
CA ALA A 289 13.49 24.16 0.76
C ALA A 289 14.72 23.24 0.75
N GLN A 290 14.54 21.92 0.75
CA GLN A 290 15.62 20.93 0.75
C GLN A 290 15.91 20.41 -0.66
N TYR A 291 14.86 20.17 -1.47
CA TYR A 291 14.98 19.60 -2.82
C TYR A 291 15.16 20.65 -3.93
N GLY A 292 14.93 21.94 -3.63
CA GLY A 292 15.03 23.03 -4.61
C GLY A 292 13.88 23.03 -5.63
N GLN A 293 14.20 23.34 -6.90
CA GLN A 293 13.20 23.54 -7.96
C GLN A 293 12.51 22.28 -8.45
N ASN A 294 13.06 21.11 -8.14
CA ASN A 294 12.58 19.83 -8.62
C ASN A 294 12.39 18.81 -7.48
N PRO A 295 11.48 19.08 -6.52
CA PRO A 295 11.17 18.13 -5.47
C PRO A 295 10.57 16.84 -6.05
N PRO A 296 10.76 15.68 -5.39
CA PRO A 296 10.14 14.43 -5.80
C PRO A 296 8.64 14.43 -5.50
N ALA A 297 7.96 13.39 -5.98
CA ALA A 297 6.68 12.93 -5.45
C ALA A 297 6.87 11.51 -4.91
N ILE A 298 6.10 11.14 -3.87
CA ILE A 298 6.18 9.82 -3.24
C ILE A 298 4.79 9.23 -3.05
N SER A 299 4.66 7.92 -3.26
CA SER A 299 3.37 7.23 -3.13
C SER A 299 3.44 6.02 -2.23
N GLN A 300 2.25 5.69 -1.71
CA GLN A 300 1.89 4.36 -1.25
C GLN A 300 0.95 3.74 -2.27
N THR A 301 1.29 2.54 -2.73
CA THR A 301 0.61 1.85 -3.82
C THR A 301 0.26 0.44 -3.39
N MET A 302 -0.98 0.01 -3.59
CA MET A 302 -1.37 -1.39 -3.41
C MET A 302 -1.18 -2.15 -4.73
N LEU A 303 -0.38 -3.19 -4.70
CA LEU A 303 -0.14 -4.09 -5.85
C LEU A 303 -1.13 -5.26 -5.85
N GLN A 304 -1.45 -5.78 -4.66
CA GLN A 304 -2.42 -6.86 -4.45
C GLN A 304 -3.10 -6.71 -3.10
N GLY A 305 -4.42 -6.73 -3.09
CA GLY A 305 -5.21 -6.83 -1.87
C GLY A 305 -5.43 -8.28 -1.42
N PRO A 306 -6.09 -8.47 -0.27
CA PRO A 306 -6.38 -9.80 0.27
C PRO A 306 -7.27 -10.63 -0.65
N VAL A 307 -7.10 -11.94 -0.58
CA VAL A 307 -7.98 -12.90 -1.26
C VAL A 307 -9.29 -13.00 -0.47
N VAL A 308 -10.43 -12.78 -1.13
CA VAL A 308 -11.76 -12.83 -0.51
C VAL A 308 -12.71 -13.70 -1.32
N TYR A 309 -13.57 -14.46 -0.61
CA TYR A 309 -14.64 -15.28 -1.17
C TYR A 309 -15.99 -14.59 -0.86
N ILE A 310 -16.79 -14.30 -1.88
CA ILE A 310 -18.07 -13.59 -1.73
C ILE A 310 -19.16 -14.38 -2.46
N PRO A 311 -20.08 -15.05 -1.73
CA PRO A 311 -21.19 -15.78 -2.34
C PRO A 311 -22.04 -14.88 -3.25
N GLY A 312 -22.36 -15.36 -4.44
CA GLY A 312 -23.12 -14.62 -5.45
C GLY A 312 -22.31 -13.60 -6.26
N GLU A 313 -21.04 -13.33 -5.89
CA GLU A 313 -20.14 -12.44 -6.62
C GLU A 313 -18.93 -13.19 -7.18
N THR A 314 -18.18 -13.90 -6.33
CA THR A 314 -16.97 -14.62 -6.75
C THR A 314 -17.22 -16.11 -6.99
N PHE A 315 -18.32 -16.66 -6.47
CA PHE A 315 -18.77 -18.03 -6.70
C PHE A 315 -20.28 -18.18 -6.54
N ILE A 316 -20.85 -19.22 -7.16
CA ILE A 316 -22.22 -19.65 -6.92
C ILE A 316 -22.17 -20.69 -5.81
N ASP A 317 -22.78 -20.37 -4.67
CA ASP A 317 -22.89 -21.24 -3.49
C ASP A 317 -24.05 -22.21 -3.68
N ASN A 318 -23.76 -23.41 -4.17
CA ASN A 318 -24.77 -24.41 -4.50
C ASN A 318 -25.36 -25.11 -3.27
N ASN A 319 -24.64 -25.17 -2.17
CA ASN A 319 -25.08 -25.80 -0.91
C ASN A 319 -25.56 -24.78 0.14
N SER A 320 -25.49 -23.47 -0.18
CA SER A 320 -25.94 -22.34 0.66
C SER A 320 -25.31 -22.29 2.07
N ASN A 321 -24.04 -22.67 2.17
CA ASN A 321 -23.30 -22.64 3.44
C ASN A 321 -22.44 -21.38 3.63
N GLY A 322 -22.34 -20.51 2.60
CA GLY A 322 -21.57 -19.28 2.61
C GLY A 322 -20.05 -19.47 2.45
N ILE A 323 -19.59 -20.69 2.17
CA ILE A 323 -18.19 -21.07 2.02
C ILE A 323 -17.98 -21.64 0.63
N TYR A 324 -16.87 -21.31 -0.03
CA TYR A 324 -16.53 -21.91 -1.31
C TYR A 324 -16.04 -23.35 -1.14
N ASP A 325 -16.77 -24.29 -1.68
CA ASP A 325 -16.48 -25.73 -1.68
C ASP A 325 -16.09 -26.19 -3.09
N ALA A 326 -14.79 -26.48 -3.30
CA ALA A 326 -14.29 -26.92 -4.60
C ALA A 326 -14.96 -28.23 -5.04
N GLY A 327 -15.50 -28.25 -6.28
CA GLY A 327 -16.24 -29.40 -6.84
C GLY A 327 -17.74 -29.44 -6.49
N ILE A 328 -18.22 -28.58 -5.58
CA ILE A 328 -19.64 -28.37 -5.28
C ILE A 328 -20.10 -27.04 -5.87
N ASP A 329 -19.33 -25.99 -5.58
CA ASP A 329 -19.63 -24.63 -6.00
C ASP A 329 -19.02 -24.29 -7.36
N ILE A 330 -19.59 -23.28 -8.01
CA ILE A 330 -19.12 -22.84 -9.33
C ILE A 330 -18.30 -21.53 -9.14
N PRO A 331 -16.98 -21.55 -9.43
CA PRO A 331 -16.18 -20.33 -9.38
C PRO A 331 -16.59 -19.36 -10.51
N LEU A 332 -16.84 -18.11 -10.17
CA LEU A 332 -17.10 -16.99 -11.09
C LEU A 332 -15.87 -16.12 -11.30
N ASP A 333 -14.92 -16.17 -10.36
CA ASP A 333 -13.67 -15.41 -10.40
C ASP A 333 -12.51 -16.28 -9.88
N THR A 334 -11.26 -15.81 -10.06
CA THR A 334 -10.07 -16.49 -9.56
C THR A 334 -9.07 -15.45 -9.07
N ALA A 335 -8.82 -15.39 -7.77
CA ALA A 335 -7.77 -14.56 -7.22
C ALA A 335 -6.39 -15.15 -7.52
N ILE A 336 -5.41 -14.24 -7.69
CA ILE A 336 -4.02 -14.59 -8.02
C ILE A 336 -3.10 -13.98 -6.96
N VAL A 337 -2.18 -14.79 -6.42
CA VAL A 337 -1.11 -14.36 -5.53
C VAL A 337 0.23 -14.72 -6.16
N ASN A 338 1.03 -13.70 -6.46
CA ASN A 338 2.37 -13.84 -7.02
C ASN A 338 3.39 -14.08 -5.91
N LEU A 339 4.17 -15.16 -6.01
CA LEU A 339 5.14 -15.59 -5.02
C LEU A 339 6.59 -15.48 -5.51
N GLY A 340 6.81 -14.86 -6.69
CA GLY A 340 8.12 -14.77 -7.33
C GLY A 340 8.39 -15.91 -8.32
N GLY A 341 9.39 -15.69 -9.19
CA GLY A 341 9.67 -16.58 -10.32
C GLY A 341 9.98 -18.03 -9.91
N LEU A 342 10.60 -18.24 -8.74
CA LEU A 342 10.93 -19.58 -8.25
C LEU A 342 9.74 -20.28 -7.57
N LEU A 343 8.93 -19.55 -6.80
CA LEU A 343 7.79 -20.12 -6.06
C LEU A 343 6.50 -20.13 -6.89
N GLY A 344 6.50 -19.43 -8.04
CA GLY A 344 5.39 -19.43 -8.98
C GLY A 344 4.20 -18.56 -8.56
N VAL A 345 3.01 -18.99 -8.97
CA VAL A 345 1.77 -18.25 -8.80
C VAL A 345 0.75 -19.15 -8.13
N LYS A 346 0.12 -18.68 -7.06
CA LYS A 346 -0.97 -19.37 -6.40
C LYS A 346 -2.31 -18.83 -6.90
N LYS A 347 -3.21 -19.74 -7.29
CA LYS A 347 -4.55 -19.41 -7.79
C LYS A 347 -5.60 -19.88 -6.79
N TYR A 348 -6.63 -19.05 -6.59
CA TYR A 348 -7.75 -19.31 -5.68
C TYR A 348 -9.06 -19.18 -6.47
N PRO A 349 -9.55 -20.30 -7.11
CA PRO A 349 -10.83 -20.30 -7.77
C PRO A 349 -11.96 -19.98 -6.79
N GLY A 350 -12.98 -19.27 -7.23
CA GLY A 350 -14.08 -18.83 -6.38
C GLY A 350 -13.79 -17.61 -5.52
N ALA A 351 -12.61 -16.99 -5.68
CA ALA A 351 -12.20 -15.80 -4.94
C ALA A 351 -11.75 -14.68 -5.86
N LYS A 352 -11.67 -13.46 -5.34
CA LYS A 352 -11.02 -12.31 -5.99
C LYS A 352 -9.97 -11.69 -5.09
N ASN A 353 -9.02 -10.96 -5.68
CA ASN A 353 -8.18 -10.03 -4.93
C ASN A 353 -9.00 -8.78 -4.60
N GLN A 354 -9.16 -8.48 -3.31
CA GLN A 354 -9.93 -7.33 -2.86
C GLN A 354 -9.29 -6.03 -3.35
N SER A 355 -10.09 -5.16 -3.92
CA SER A 355 -9.63 -3.85 -4.40
C SER A 355 -9.35 -2.88 -3.26
N VAL A 356 -8.74 -1.74 -3.61
CA VAL A 356 -8.64 -0.58 -2.72
C VAL A 356 -10.05 -0.16 -2.27
N LYS A 357 -10.20 0.02 -0.96
CA LYS A 357 -11.43 0.53 -0.35
C LYS A 357 -11.46 2.04 -0.33
N SER A 358 -10.34 2.65 0.09
CA SER A 358 -10.18 4.09 0.07
C SER A 358 -8.73 4.49 -0.17
N LEU A 359 -8.54 5.64 -0.80
CA LEU A 359 -7.31 6.39 -0.88
C LEU A 359 -7.55 7.65 -0.09
N PHE A 360 -6.92 7.81 1.06
CA PHE A 360 -7.33 8.82 2.00
C PHE A 360 -6.16 9.48 2.75
N TYR A 361 -6.45 10.55 3.46
CA TYR A 361 -5.46 11.31 4.20
C TYR A 361 -6.07 11.89 5.48
N TYR A 362 -5.22 12.36 6.37
CA TYR A 362 -5.62 13.22 7.47
C TYR A 362 -4.48 14.20 7.82
N LEU A 363 -4.77 15.16 8.66
CA LEU A 363 -3.92 16.28 9.01
C LEU A 363 -3.51 16.23 10.48
N LYS A 364 -2.37 16.80 10.82
CA LYS A 364 -1.90 16.85 12.22
C LYS A 364 -2.80 17.68 13.13
N SER A 365 -3.36 18.79 12.63
CA SER A 365 -3.95 19.79 13.51
C SER A 365 -5.32 20.34 13.12
N THR A 366 -5.64 20.48 11.83
CA THR A 366 -6.89 21.09 11.36
C THR A 366 -7.27 20.63 9.97
N PRO A 367 -8.55 20.44 9.63
CA PRO A 367 -9.74 20.59 10.48
C PRO A 367 -9.94 19.41 11.45
N PRO A 368 -10.67 19.59 12.58
CA PRO A 368 -10.87 18.52 13.58
C PRO A 368 -11.48 17.23 13.01
N ILE A 369 -12.24 17.30 11.91
CA ILE A 369 -12.86 16.14 11.26
C ILE A 369 -11.86 15.26 10.48
N LEU A 370 -10.66 15.78 10.22
CA LEU A 370 -9.54 15.06 9.54
C LEU A 370 -8.25 15.15 10.37
N PHE A 371 -8.33 14.93 11.66
CA PHE A 371 -7.21 14.96 12.59
C PHE A 371 -6.64 13.55 12.82
N ASP A 372 -5.44 13.45 13.42
CA ASP A 372 -4.88 12.18 13.90
C ASP A 372 -5.96 11.34 14.60
N PRO A 373 -6.12 10.05 14.27
CA PRO A 373 -7.15 9.21 14.85
C PRO A 373 -6.88 9.00 16.35
N ILE A 374 -7.84 9.39 17.19
CA ILE A 374 -7.78 9.29 18.65
C ILE A 374 -8.54 8.05 19.14
N THR A 375 -9.61 7.68 18.44
CA THR A 375 -10.49 6.58 18.81
C THR A 375 -10.45 5.45 17.76
N ILE A 376 -10.89 4.27 18.16
CA ILE A 376 -11.09 3.13 17.26
C ILE A 376 -12.06 3.50 16.14
N SER A 377 -13.12 4.25 16.46
CA SER A 377 -14.11 4.72 15.47
C SER A 377 -13.49 5.63 14.42
N ASP A 378 -12.50 6.45 14.78
CA ASP A 378 -11.79 7.29 13.81
C ASP A 378 -11.07 6.42 12.78
N VAL A 379 -10.32 5.38 13.23
CA VAL A 379 -9.63 4.45 12.33
C VAL A 379 -10.61 3.68 11.45
N TRP A 380 -11.73 3.23 12.04
CA TRP A 380 -12.80 2.53 11.31
C TRP A 380 -13.41 3.40 10.20
N ASN A 381 -13.65 4.67 10.48
CA ASN A 381 -14.20 5.61 9.51
C ASN A 381 -13.18 5.92 8.42
N TYR A 382 -11.94 6.21 8.77
CA TYR A 382 -10.86 6.47 7.82
C TYR A 382 -10.61 5.29 6.87
N ALA A 383 -10.59 4.05 7.40
CA ALA A 383 -10.46 2.85 6.58
C ALA A 383 -11.50 2.76 5.45
N ARG A 384 -12.63 3.39 5.64
CA ARG A 384 -13.78 3.39 4.71
C ARG A 384 -13.86 4.64 3.84
N GLY A 385 -12.91 5.57 3.96
CA GLY A 385 -12.89 6.85 3.24
C GLY A 385 -13.89 7.87 3.79
N LEU A 386 -14.17 7.81 5.10
CA LEU A 386 -15.06 8.74 5.79
C LEU A 386 -14.24 9.64 6.72
N ASP A 387 -14.75 10.83 7.04
CA ASP A 387 -14.19 11.68 8.09
C ASP A 387 -14.36 11.06 9.49
N ARG A 388 -13.80 11.66 10.54
CA ARG A 388 -13.92 11.16 11.93
C ARG A 388 -15.36 11.08 12.41
N SER A 389 -16.26 11.89 11.86
CA SER A 389 -17.69 11.89 12.20
C SER A 389 -18.48 10.81 11.46
N GLY A 390 -17.84 10.07 10.54
CA GLY A 390 -18.46 9.02 9.75
C GLY A 390 -19.17 9.50 8.49
N ASN A 391 -18.88 10.72 8.02
CA ASN A 391 -19.46 11.30 6.82
C ASN A 391 -18.48 11.24 5.63
N LEU A 392 -19.03 11.17 4.41
CA LEU A 392 -18.25 11.41 3.20
C LEU A 392 -17.88 12.90 3.12
N ILE A 393 -16.67 13.19 2.68
CA ILE A 393 -16.26 14.55 2.34
C ILE A 393 -16.91 14.93 1.00
N ASP A 394 -17.65 16.03 0.95
CA ASP A 394 -18.27 16.51 -0.28
C ASP A 394 -17.25 17.25 -1.17
N PRO A 395 -16.85 16.71 -2.32
CA PRO A 395 -15.89 17.36 -3.21
C PRO A 395 -16.34 18.73 -3.73
N CYS A 396 -17.66 18.97 -3.78
CA CYS A 396 -18.22 20.22 -4.30
C CYS A 396 -18.07 21.39 -3.33
N THR A 397 -17.95 21.12 -2.03
CA THR A 397 -17.93 22.15 -0.98
C THR A 397 -16.71 22.08 -0.08
N TRP A 398 -15.80 21.14 -0.31
CA TRP A 398 -14.63 20.92 0.53
C TRP A 398 -13.65 22.10 0.47
N ALA A 399 -13.38 22.72 1.63
CA ALA A 399 -12.59 23.95 1.72
C ALA A 399 -11.08 23.76 1.42
N PHE A 400 -10.54 22.54 1.49
CA PHE A 400 -9.12 22.24 1.28
C PHE A 400 -8.80 21.69 -0.11
N GLY A 401 -9.76 21.75 -1.04
CA GLY A 401 -9.58 21.33 -2.41
C GLY A 401 -10.63 21.87 -3.35
N ASN A 402 -10.34 21.80 -4.64
CA ASN A 402 -11.26 22.22 -5.70
C ASN A 402 -11.43 21.13 -6.74
N VAL A 403 -12.64 20.99 -7.28
CA VAL A 403 -12.87 20.20 -8.49
C VAL A 403 -12.75 21.11 -9.70
N VAL A 404 -11.78 20.83 -10.56
CA VAL A 404 -11.42 21.64 -11.74
C VAL A 404 -11.73 20.85 -13.00
N ASN A 405 -12.35 21.50 -13.98
CA ASN A 405 -12.66 20.92 -15.30
C ASN A 405 -13.36 19.54 -15.26
N TYR A 406 -14.11 19.26 -14.19
CA TYR A 406 -14.84 18.01 -13.97
C TYR A 406 -16.12 18.28 -13.15
N PRO A 407 -17.24 17.57 -13.39
CA PRO A 407 -18.42 17.73 -12.54
C PRO A 407 -18.18 17.18 -11.13
N CYS A 408 -18.25 18.04 -10.11
CA CYS A 408 -17.91 17.66 -8.74
C CYS A 408 -18.82 16.56 -8.16
N ASN A 409 -20.08 16.48 -8.59
CA ASN A 409 -21.05 15.46 -8.20
C ASN A 409 -20.75 14.05 -8.79
N LEU A 410 -19.81 13.95 -9.73
CA LEU A 410 -19.35 12.67 -10.30
C LEU A 410 -18.04 12.17 -9.66
N VAL A 411 -17.42 12.98 -8.80
CA VAL A 411 -16.21 12.58 -8.07
C VAL A 411 -16.56 11.52 -7.02
N ASN A 412 -15.78 10.46 -6.97
CA ASN A 412 -15.92 9.46 -5.90
C ASN A 412 -15.18 9.93 -4.64
N PRO A 413 -15.88 10.31 -3.55
CA PRO A 413 -15.26 10.94 -2.40
C PRO A 413 -14.40 10.01 -1.52
N VAL A 414 -14.50 8.69 -1.68
CA VAL A 414 -13.63 7.74 -0.96
C VAL A 414 -12.21 7.68 -1.51
N TYR A 415 -11.98 8.28 -2.70
CA TYR A 415 -10.67 8.49 -3.29
C TYR A 415 -10.37 9.98 -3.25
N ILE A 416 -9.79 10.42 -2.12
CA ILE A 416 -9.55 11.85 -1.86
C ILE A 416 -8.60 12.43 -2.92
N TYR A 417 -8.95 13.61 -3.44
CA TYR A 417 -8.15 14.29 -4.45
C TYR A 417 -7.76 13.41 -5.65
N ASN A 418 -8.72 12.59 -6.11
CA ASN A 418 -8.56 11.72 -7.29
C ASN A 418 -8.70 12.52 -8.61
N GLY A 419 -7.95 13.60 -8.69
CA GLY A 419 -7.74 14.41 -9.88
C GLY A 419 -6.29 14.36 -10.31
N ASP A 420 -6.00 14.96 -11.45
CA ASP A 420 -4.64 15.02 -11.96
C ASP A 420 -4.09 16.46 -11.88
N PRO A 421 -3.15 16.72 -10.94
CA PRO A 421 -2.55 18.05 -10.80
C PRO A 421 -1.75 18.49 -12.04
N VAL A 422 -1.28 17.56 -12.87
CA VAL A 422 -0.51 17.86 -14.08
C VAL A 422 -1.41 18.46 -15.16
N THR A 423 -2.58 17.85 -15.39
CA THR A 423 -3.55 18.28 -16.40
C THR A 423 -4.60 19.25 -15.86
N GLN A 424 -4.62 19.48 -14.55
CA GLN A 424 -5.61 20.34 -13.86
C GLN A 424 -7.04 19.85 -14.10
N VAL A 425 -7.29 18.53 -13.95
CA VAL A 425 -8.62 17.92 -14.12
C VAL A 425 -8.99 17.10 -12.90
N GLY A 426 -10.22 17.22 -12.42
CA GLY A 426 -10.76 16.46 -11.30
C GLY A 426 -10.60 17.16 -9.96
N TRP A 427 -10.66 16.39 -8.87
CA TRP A 427 -10.59 16.93 -7.51
C TRP A 427 -9.13 17.05 -7.06
N LEU A 428 -8.69 18.28 -6.83
CA LEU A 428 -7.30 18.62 -6.50
C LEU A 428 -7.20 19.17 -5.09
N ASN A 429 -6.14 18.81 -4.36
CA ASN A 429 -5.74 19.48 -3.12
C ASN A 429 -5.17 20.86 -3.46
N THR A 430 -5.58 21.89 -2.72
CA THR A 430 -5.20 23.28 -3.00
C THR A 430 -4.56 23.99 -1.80
N ILE A 431 -4.55 23.37 -0.64
CA ILE A 431 -3.98 23.93 0.59
C ILE A 431 -2.94 22.97 1.11
N PRO A 432 -1.65 23.34 1.05
CA PRO A 432 -0.58 22.53 1.58
C PRO A 432 -0.63 22.46 3.11
N ALA A 433 -0.19 21.35 3.66
CA ALA A 433 -0.23 21.09 5.10
C ALA A 433 0.67 19.91 5.49
N ASP A 434 0.91 19.75 6.80
CA ASP A 434 1.49 18.55 7.41
C ASP A 434 0.48 17.39 7.32
N VAL A 435 0.69 16.49 6.37
CA VAL A 435 -0.27 15.48 5.90
C VAL A 435 0.12 14.06 6.33
N ARG A 436 -0.88 13.18 6.46
CA ARG A 436 -0.70 11.72 6.57
C ARG A 436 -1.55 11.06 5.52
N MET A 437 -1.02 10.04 4.86
CA MET A 437 -1.71 9.35 3.79
C MET A 437 -1.73 7.84 3.99
N PHE A 438 -2.74 7.18 3.41
CA PHE A 438 -2.82 5.73 3.42
C PHE A 438 -3.66 5.16 2.27
N VAL A 439 -3.34 3.93 1.92
CA VAL A 439 -4.14 3.06 1.06
C VAL A 439 -4.85 2.05 1.95
N SER A 440 -6.18 2.01 1.91
CA SER A 440 -6.98 1.04 2.65
C SER A 440 -7.51 -0.05 1.75
N THR A 441 -7.49 -1.30 2.22
CA THR A 441 -8.13 -2.46 1.58
C THR A 441 -8.93 -3.26 2.60
N GLY A 442 -10.01 -3.88 2.14
CA GLY A 442 -10.96 -4.60 2.97
C GLY A 442 -12.42 -4.32 2.55
N PRO A 443 -13.44 -4.90 3.24
CA PRO A 443 -13.27 -5.82 4.39
C PRO A 443 -12.82 -7.22 3.97
N PHE A 444 -12.09 -7.89 4.85
CA PHE A 444 -11.74 -9.30 4.76
C PHE A 444 -11.87 -9.98 6.13
N GLN A 445 -11.73 -11.30 6.17
CA GLN A 445 -11.78 -12.09 7.40
C GLN A 445 -10.39 -12.61 7.76
N LEU A 446 -10.04 -12.61 9.06
CA LEU A 446 -8.89 -13.33 9.60
C LEU A 446 -9.39 -14.54 10.37
N LYS A 447 -9.38 -15.70 9.71
CA LYS A 447 -9.74 -17.00 10.29
C LYS A 447 -8.53 -17.64 10.97
N LEU A 448 -8.79 -18.50 11.94
CA LEU A 448 -7.75 -19.19 12.72
C LEU A 448 -6.76 -19.92 11.79
N ASN A 449 -5.48 -19.53 11.89
CA ASN A 449 -4.35 -20.10 11.14
C ASN A 449 -4.46 -20.06 9.61
N GLU A 450 -5.44 -19.34 9.04
CA GLU A 450 -5.52 -19.08 7.60
C GLU A 450 -4.76 -17.77 7.29
N PRO A 451 -3.68 -17.81 6.50
CA PRO A 451 -2.92 -16.60 6.19
C PRO A 451 -3.67 -15.72 5.18
N VAL A 452 -3.62 -14.42 5.39
CA VAL A 452 -4.06 -13.39 4.44
C VAL A 452 -2.85 -12.62 3.98
N GLU A 453 -2.62 -12.56 2.66
CA GLU A 453 -1.43 -11.96 2.06
C GLU A 453 -1.79 -10.74 1.21
N MET A 454 -0.95 -9.72 1.28
CA MET A 454 -1.11 -8.45 0.56
C MET A 454 0.25 -7.93 0.12
N TRP A 455 0.29 -7.22 -1.02
CA TRP A 455 1.48 -6.58 -1.55
C TRP A 455 1.27 -5.08 -1.72
N PHE A 456 2.25 -4.33 -1.26
CA PHE A 456 2.32 -2.87 -1.38
C PHE A 456 3.69 -2.43 -1.91
N ALA A 457 3.78 -1.18 -2.33
CA ALA A 457 5.04 -0.54 -2.67
C ALA A 457 5.05 0.91 -2.19
N ILE A 458 6.22 1.38 -1.78
CA ILE A 458 6.55 2.80 -1.69
C ILE A 458 7.32 3.13 -2.96
N VAL A 459 6.83 4.10 -3.73
CA VAL A 459 7.41 4.49 -5.01
C VAL A 459 7.68 5.98 -5.02
N ALA A 460 8.84 6.40 -5.49
CA ALA A 460 9.17 7.81 -5.69
C ALA A 460 9.34 8.14 -7.17
N GLY A 461 9.14 9.40 -7.53
CA GLY A 461 9.42 9.92 -8.85
C GLY A 461 9.97 11.33 -8.76
N ARG A 462 11.00 11.67 -9.54
CA ARG A 462 11.59 13.01 -9.56
C ARG A 462 11.83 13.46 -10.99
N GLY A 463 11.15 14.52 -11.38
CA GLY A 463 11.22 15.12 -12.71
C GLY A 463 11.89 16.47 -12.71
N GLN A 464 11.57 17.30 -13.72
CA GLN A 464 12.16 18.63 -13.89
C GLN A 464 11.55 19.70 -12.98
N ASN A 465 10.37 19.44 -12.42
CA ASN A 465 9.65 20.28 -11.46
C ASN A 465 8.65 19.40 -10.68
N HIS A 466 7.99 19.97 -9.67
CA HIS A 466 7.05 19.27 -8.80
C HIS A 466 5.91 18.56 -9.55
N LEU A 467 5.34 19.13 -10.62
CA LEU A 467 4.28 18.49 -11.41
C LEU A 467 4.83 17.37 -12.31
N ASN A 468 5.99 17.59 -12.94
CA ASN A 468 6.62 16.55 -13.74
C ASN A 468 7.08 15.37 -12.87
N SER A 469 7.38 15.61 -11.59
CA SER A 469 7.67 14.53 -10.63
C SER A 469 6.47 13.60 -10.43
N ILE A 470 5.23 14.10 -10.50
CA ILE A 470 4.02 13.26 -10.48
C ILE A 470 3.96 12.36 -11.73
N SER A 471 4.28 12.89 -12.91
CA SER A 471 4.30 12.09 -14.15
C SER A 471 5.31 10.94 -14.05
N VAL A 472 6.55 11.25 -13.63
CA VAL A 472 7.61 10.24 -13.42
C VAL A 472 7.20 9.24 -12.32
N LEU A 473 6.56 9.69 -11.24
CA LEU A 473 6.04 8.83 -10.20
C LEU A 473 5.02 7.82 -10.77
N LYS A 474 4.06 8.28 -11.56
CA LYS A 474 3.04 7.40 -12.17
C LYS A 474 3.65 6.36 -13.12
N GLU A 475 4.68 6.74 -13.89
CA GLU A 475 5.45 5.80 -14.72
C GLU A 475 6.15 4.73 -13.86
N ASN A 476 6.81 5.13 -12.77
CA ASN A 476 7.47 4.20 -11.85
C ASN A 476 6.45 3.28 -11.14
N ILE A 477 5.27 3.79 -10.75
CA ILE A 477 4.19 2.97 -10.19
C ILE A 477 3.73 1.93 -11.21
N PHE A 478 3.53 2.33 -12.45
CA PHE A 478 3.13 1.42 -13.52
C PHE A 478 4.18 0.31 -13.74
N ALA A 479 5.46 0.66 -13.72
CA ALA A 479 6.55 -0.32 -13.79
C ALA A 479 6.54 -1.29 -12.60
N ALA A 480 6.32 -0.80 -11.36
CA ALA A 480 6.20 -1.64 -10.17
C ALA A 480 4.99 -2.60 -10.26
N MET A 481 3.84 -2.11 -10.73
CA MET A 481 2.64 -2.94 -10.95
C MET A 481 2.87 -4.03 -12.01
N ASN A 482 3.56 -3.71 -13.09
CA ASN A 482 3.89 -4.69 -14.14
C ASN A 482 4.91 -5.72 -13.66
N TYR A 483 5.90 -5.31 -12.88
CA TYR A 483 6.85 -6.23 -12.26
C TYR A 483 6.15 -7.22 -11.32
N TYR A 484 5.22 -6.73 -10.47
CA TYR A 484 4.36 -7.61 -9.68
C TYR A 484 3.54 -8.56 -10.58
N LYS A 485 2.85 -8.05 -11.62
CA LYS A 485 2.02 -8.86 -12.53
C LYS A 485 2.80 -9.91 -13.31
N SER A 486 4.08 -9.66 -13.62
CA SER A 486 4.99 -10.63 -14.22
C SER A 486 5.50 -11.69 -13.24
N ASN A 487 4.94 -11.74 -12.04
CA ASN A 487 5.41 -12.59 -10.93
C ASN A 487 6.88 -12.31 -10.59
N PHE A 488 7.29 -11.03 -10.64
CA PHE A 488 8.67 -10.60 -10.41
C PHE A 488 9.71 -11.26 -11.34
N GLY A 489 9.27 -11.70 -12.53
CA GLY A 489 10.10 -12.51 -13.43
C GLY A 489 10.95 -11.72 -14.43
N SER A 490 10.57 -10.47 -14.74
CA SER A 490 11.32 -9.61 -15.65
C SER A 490 11.48 -8.23 -15.05
N LEU A 491 12.73 -7.75 -14.97
CA LEU A 491 12.98 -6.35 -14.59
C LEU A 491 12.53 -5.46 -15.75
N PRO A 492 11.65 -4.46 -15.51
CA PRO A 492 11.39 -3.46 -16.54
C PRO A 492 12.68 -2.70 -16.82
N THR A 493 13.12 -2.72 -18.05
CA THR A 493 14.19 -1.84 -18.55
C THR A 493 13.58 -0.48 -18.86
N LYS A 494 14.36 0.60 -18.76
CA LYS A 494 13.96 1.91 -19.31
C LYS A 494 13.62 1.71 -20.77
N VAL A 495 12.39 2.01 -21.14
CA VAL A 495 11.92 1.88 -22.51
C VAL A 495 12.58 2.97 -23.35
N GLU A 496 13.67 2.62 -24.05
CA GLU A 496 13.89 3.12 -25.39
C GLU A 496 12.97 2.24 -26.25
N ASP A 497 11.95 2.83 -26.85
CA ASP A 497 10.94 2.28 -27.74
C ASP A 497 11.16 0.83 -28.26
N GLU A 498 11.16 -0.17 -27.40
CA GLU A 498 11.04 -1.57 -27.81
C GLU A 498 9.64 -2.07 -27.51
N GLU A 499 8.96 -2.52 -28.56
CA GLU A 499 7.61 -3.10 -28.54
C GLU A 499 7.50 -4.18 -27.45
N ILE A 500 6.72 -3.89 -26.40
CA ILE A 500 6.34 -4.91 -25.43
C ILE A 500 5.36 -5.85 -26.13
N VAL A 501 5.83 -7.02 -26.49
CA VAL A 501 4.96 -8.10 -26.98
C VAL A 501 4.09 -8.56 -25.80
N LEU A 502 2.94 -7.96 -25.67
CA LEU A 502 1.91 -8.35 -24.72
C LEU A 502 1.13 -9.53 -25.30
N ASN A 503 1.44 -10.74 -24.88
CA ASN A 503 0.70 -11.96 -25.24
C ASN A 503 -0.64 -12.07 -24.49
N ASP A 504 -1.41 -10.97 -24.34
CA ASP A 504 -2.69 -11.00 -23.64
C ASP A 504 -3.76 -10.21 -24.41
N PHE A 505 -4.99 -10.78 -24.43
CA PHE A 505 -6.16 -10.10 -24.98
C PHE A 505 -6.66 -9.07 -23.97
N ARG A 506 -6.48 -7.78 -24.30
CA ARG A 506 -6.80 -6.71 -23.35
C ARG A 506 -7.41 -5.49 -24.03
N LEU A 507 -8.45 -4.94 -23.38
CA LEU A 507 -9.05 -3.65 -23.71
C LEU A 507 -8.71 -2.65 -22.61
N TYR A 508 -8.05 -1.54 -22.98
CA TYR A 508 -7.69 -0.50 -22.03
C TYR A 508 -8.82 0.53 -21.87
N GLN A 509 -8.79 1.26 -20.75
CA GLN A 509 -9.68 2.41 -20.57
C GLN A 509 -9.32 3.47 -21.62
N ASN A 510 -10.36 4.02 -22.29
CA ASN A 510 -10.14 5.12 -23.23
C ASN A 510 -9.57 6.35 -22.52
N TYR A 511 -8.70 7.08 -23.21
CA TYR A 511 -8.09 8.28 -22.67
C TYR A 511 -8.13 9.41 -23.71
N PRO A 512 -8.55 10.64 -23.31
CA PRO A 512 -9.13 10.98 -22.00
C PRO A 512 -10.49 10.30 -21.75
N ASN A 513 -10.88 10.14 -20.48
CA ASN A 513 -12.22 9.73 -20.07
C ASN A 513 -12.57 10.37 -18.71
N PRO A 514 -13.52 11.33 -18.64
CA PRO A 514 -14.39 11.80 -19.75
C PRO A 514 -13.64 12.48 -20.89
N PHE A 515 -14.27 12.55 -22.08
CA PHE A 515 -13.66 13.12 -23.29
C PHE A 515 -14.57 14.12 -24.01
N ASN A 516 -13.96 15.02 -24.83
CA ASN A 516 -14.65 16.00 -25.65
C ASN A 516 -13.77 16.46 -26.84
N PRO A 517 -14.16 16.33 -28.11
CA PRO A 517 -15.07 15.30 -28.60
C PRO A 517 -14.36 13.99 -28.91
N GLU A 518 -13.02 13.90 -28.75
CA GLU A 518 -12.18 12.77 -29.14
C GLU A 518 -11.59 12.04 -27.94
N THR A 519 -11.43 10.74 -28.10
CA THR A 519 -10.72 9.87 -27.15
C THR A 519 -10.00 8.77 -27.91
N GLU A 520 -8.96 8.24 -27.30
CA GLU A 520 -8.18 7.11 -27.81
C GLU A 520 -8.54 5.82 -27.05
N ILE A 521 -8.83 4.75 -27.78
CA ILE A 521 -9.10 3.41 -27.23
C ILE A 521 -7.94 2.51 -27.61
N LYS A 522 -7.21 2.00 -26.61
CA LYS A 522 -6.10 1.07 -26.81
C LYS A 522 -6.52 -0.35 -26.48
N PHE A 523 -5.97 -1.33 -27.19
CA PHE A 523 -6.19 -2.76 -26.92
C PHE A 523 -5.03 -3.61 -27.44
N THR A 524 -4.88 -4.82 -26.90
CA THR A 524 -3.88 -5.79 -27.32
C THR A 524 -4.52 -7.08 -27.81
N ILE A 525 -3.95 -7.66 -28.84
CA ILE A 525 -4.34 -8.93 -29.45
C ILE A 525 -3.16 -9.89 -29.35
N PRO A 526 -3.34 -11.09 -28.71
CA PRO A 526 -2.22 -12.02 -28.45
C PRO A 526 -1.78 -12.85 -29.64
N ASP A 527 -2.63 -13.01 -30.64
CA ASP A 527 -2.40 -13.81 -31.84
C ASP A 527 -3.26 -13.31 -33.00
N LYS A 528 -2.96 -13.76 -34.23
CA LYS A 528 -3.72 -13.35 -35.40
C LYS A 528 -5.17 -13.86 -35.36
N GLN A 529 -6.13 -12.95 -35.13
CA GLN A 529 -7.55 -13.26 -34.98
C GLN A 529 -8.44 -12.22 -35.66
N PHE A 530 -9.71 -12.60 -35.92
CA PHE A 530 -10.71 -11.64 -36.33
C PHE A 530 -11.18 -10.85 -35.11
N VAL A 531 -11.11 -9.51 -35.18
CA VAL A 531 -11.34 -8.58 -34.08
C VAL A 531 -12.48 -7.64 -34.42
N THR A 532 -13.36 -7.41 -33.46
CA THR A 532 -14.35 -6.35 -33.53
C THR A 532 -14.23 -5.42 -32.33
N LEU A 533 -14.22 -4.10 -32.57
CA LEU A 533 -14.35 -3.08 -31.55
C LEU A 533 -15.58 -2.25 -31.87
N LYS A 534 -16.57 -2.26 -30.99
CA LYS A 534 -17.85 -1.59 -31.22
C LYS A 534 -18.23 -0.69 -30.05
N VAL A 535 -18.96 0.39 -30.35
CA VAL A 535 -19.48 1.34 -29.39
C VAL A 535 -20.99 1.22 -29.32
N TYR A 536 -21.55 1.20 -28.10
CA TYR A 536 -22.98 1.09 -27.81
C TYR A 536 -23.45 2.22 -26.90
N ASP A 537 -24.73 2.55 -26.97
CA ASP A 537 -25.40 3.35 -25.96
C ASP A 537 -25.82 2.49 -24.74
N LEU A 538 -26.38 3.13 -23.71
CA LEU A 538 -26.85 2.43 -22.49
C LEU A 538 -28.02 1.47 -22.73
N LEU A 539 -28.71 1.55 -23.89
CA LEU A 539 -29.78 0.63 -24.27
C LEU A 539 -29.24 -0.56 -25.09
N GLY A 540 -27.91 -0.67 -25.26
CA GLY A 540 -27.26 -1.72 -26.03
C GLY A 540 -27.37 -1.55 -27.56
N ARG A 541 -27.80 -0.38 -28.05
CA ARG A 541 -27.85 -0.12 -29.49
C ARG A 541 -26.46 0.22 -29.98
N GLU A 542 -26.02 -0.44 -31.07
CA GLU A 542 -24.75 -0.14 -31.71
C GLU A 542 -24.74 1.29 -32.28
N ILE A 543 -23.78 2.09 -31.84
CA ILE A 543 -23.56 3.48 -32.28
C ILE A 543 -22.54 3.51 -33.40
N ARG A 544 -21.46 2.72 -33.27
CA ARG A 544 -20.37 2.68 -34.25
C ARG A 544 -19.54 1.39 -34.12
N THR A 545 -19.14 0.84 -35.27
CA THR A 545 -18.08 -0.16 -35.33
C THR A 545 -16.76 0.57 -35.64
N LEU A 546 -15.75 0.39 -34.79
CA LEU A 546 -14.43 1.01 -34.89
C LEU A 546 -13.41 0.09 -35.54
N VAL A 547 -13.49 -1.21 -35.25
CA VAL A 547 -12.67 -2.27 -35.85
C VAL A 547 -13.57 -3.43 -36.24
N ASN A 548 -13.34 -4.05 -37.42
CA ASN A 548 -14.07 -5.21 -37.90
C ASN A 548 -13.22 -5.94 -38.95
N GLU A 549 -12.06 -6.44 -38.54
CA GLU A 549 -11.08 -7.06 -39.44
C GLU A 549 -10.17 -8.06 -38.72
N THR A 550 -9.37 -8.77 -39.48
CA THR A 550 -8.34 -9.68 -38.91
C THR A 550 -7.08 -8.88 -38.60
N LEU A 551 -6.72 -8.81 -37.31
CA LEU A 551 -5.51 -8.20 -36.81
C LEU A 551 -4.48 -9.26 -36.44
N THR A 552 -3.20 -8.92 -36.57
CA THR A 552 -2.08 -9.73 -36.07
C THR A 552 -1.88 -9.50 -34.56
N GLU A 553 -1.00 -10.26 -33.93
CA GLU A 553 -0.55 -9.96 -32.56
C GLU A 553 -0.01 -8.54 -32.48
N GLY A 554 -0.28 -7.84 -31.39
CA GLY A 554 0.21 -6.48 -31.17
C GLY A 554 -0.74 -5.59 -30.36
N GLU A 555 -0.27 -4.37 -30.09
CA GLU A 555 -1.04 -3.29 -29.50
C GLU A 555 -1.63 -2.39 -30.61
N TYR A 556 -2.89 -2.01 -30.43
CA TYR A 556 -3.64 -1.17 -31.35
C TYR A 556 -4.21 0.03 -30.62
N SER A 557 -4.25 1.15 -31.32
CA SER A 557 -4.82 2.40 -30.83
C SER A 557 -5.80 2.97 -31.85
N ILE A 558 -7.04 3.21 -31.45
CA ILE A 558 -8.12 3.71 -32.31
C ILE A 558 -8.69 5.00 -31.73
N LYS A 559 -8.70 6.07 -32.53
CA LYS A 559 -9.38 7.31 -32.16
C LYS A 559 -10.88 7.20 -32.38
N PHE A 560 -11.63 7.63 -31.39
CA PHE A 560 -13.08 7.73 -31.44
C PHE A 560 -13.50 9.20 -31.28
N ASN A 561 -14.23 9.72 -32.25
CA ASN A 561 -14.80 11.06 -32.23
C ASN A 561 -16.32 10.98 -32.03
N ALA A 562 -16.83 11.59 -30.98
CA ALA A 562 -18.24 11.62 -30.59
C ALA A 562 -18.97 12.93 -30.91
N GLU A 563 -18.43 13.80 -31.80
CA GLU A 563 -18.97 15.15 -32.09
C GLU A 563 -20.47 15.15 -32.40
N ASN A 564 -20.97 14.11 -33.09
CA ASN A 564 -22.38 13.96 -33.46
C ASN A 564 -23.22 13.20 -32.43
N LEU A 565 -22.68 12.87 -31.26
CA LEU A 565 -23.40 12.20 -30.20
C LEU A 565 -23.86 13.20 -29.13
N THR A 566 -24.78 12.78 -28.29
CA THR A 566 -25.21 13.51 -27.09
C THR A 566 -24.25 13.24 -25.93
N SER A 567 -24.05 14.24 -25.05
CA SER A 567 -23.33 13.98 -23.80
C SER A 567 -23.98 12.84 -23.05
N GLY A 568 -23.18 11.92 -22.56
CA GLY A 568 -23.69 10.73 -21.88
C GLY A 568 -22.67 9.61 -21.74
N VAL A 569 -23.15 8.47 -21.21
CA VAL A 569 -22.37 7.27 -21.03
C VAL A 569 -22.53 6.36 -22.24
N TYR A 570 -21.42 5.84 -22.74
CA TYR A 570 -21.33 4.86 -23.82
C TYR A 570 -20.52 3.66 -23.34
N ILE A 571 -20.73 2.52 -23.97
CA ILE A 571 -19.99 1.28 -23.71
C ILE A 571 -19.24 0.92 -24.99
N TYR A 572 -17.97 0.59 -24.91
CA TYR A 572 -17.23 -0.01 -26.03
C TYR A 572 -16.81 -1.41 -25.67
N GLU A 573 -16.91 -2.30 -26.66
CA GLU A 573 -16.68 -3.73 -26.50
C GLU A 573 -15.69 -4.21 -27.57
N LEU A 574 -14.63 -4.88 -27.11
CA LEU A 574 -13.66 -5.60 -27.93
C LEU A 574 -13.99 -7.10 -27.90
N ARG A 575 -14.07 -7.74 -29.07
CA ARG A 575 -14.22 -9.19 -29.21
C ARG A 575 -13.18 -9.77 -30.14
N SER A 576 -12.63 -10.93 -29.78
CA SER A 576 -11.75 -11.72 -30.62
C SER A 576 -11.86 -13.20 -30.26
N GLY A 577 -12.34 -14.02 -31.19
CA GLY A 577 -12.62 -15.43 -30.94
C GLY A 577 -13.62 -15.66 -29.79
N LYS A 578 -13.16 -16.31 -28.70
CA LYS A 578 -13.99 -16.53 -27.49
C LYS A 578 -13.83 -15.41 -26.46
N ASN A 579 -12.89 -14.50 -26.66
CA ASN A 579 -12.58 -13.42 -25.71
C ASN A 579 -13.46 -12.21 -25.98
N ALA A 580 -14.01 -11.60 -24.91
CA ALA A 580 -14.73 -10.35 -24.97
C ALA A 580 -14.42 -9.51 -23.73
N GLN A 581 -14.17 -8.22 -23.93
CA GLN A 581 -14.03 -7.24 -22.86
C GLN A 581 -14.81 -5.98 -23.22
N ALA A 582 -15.48 -5.39 -22.24
CA ALA A 582 -16.22 -4.14 -22.41
C ALA A 582 -15.81 -3.12 -21.35
N LYS A 583 -15.83 -1.84 -21.72
CA LYS A 583 -15.57 -0.73 -20.82
C LYS A 583 -16.53 0.42 -21.06
N LYS A 584 -16.69 1.24 -20.02
CA LYS A 584 -17.52 2.44 -20.03
C LYS A 584 -16.68 3.66 -20.39
N MET A 585 -17.22 4.54 -21.24
CA MET A 585 -16.67 5.87 -21.51
C MET A 585 -17.72 6.94 -21.32
N ILE A 586 -17.30 8.15 -20.97
CA ILE A 586 -18.17 9.29 -20.70
C ILE A 586 -17.83 10.40 -21.70
N TYR A 587 -18.80 10.76 -22.53
CA TYR A 587 -18.69 11.89 -23.44
C TYR A 587 -19.35 13.13 -22.81
N LEU A 588 -18.62 14.23 -22.76
CA LEU A 588 -19.10 15.54 -22.28
C LEU A 588 -18.92 16.57 -23.40
N LYS A 589 -20.02 17.22 -23.78
CA LYS A 589 -20.01 18.32 -24.77
C LYS A 589 -19.71 19.63 -24.09
#